data_a215df6025271670a682851b2d1315af
#
_entry.id   a215df6025271670a682851b2d1315af
#
_cell.length_a   1.000
_cell.length_b   1.000
_cell.length_c   1.000
_cell.angle_alpha   90.00
_cell.angle_beta   90.00
_cell.angle_gamma   90.00
#
_symmetry.space_group_name_H-M   'P 1'
#
loop_
_entity.id
_entity.type
_entity.pdbx_description
1 polymer ?
#
loop_
_entity_poly.entity_id
_entity_poly.type
_entity_poly.pdbx_seq_one_letter_code
_entity_poly.pdbx_strand_id
1 'polypeptide(L)'
;MYNKNNVQTGIVHIGYGNFHRAHQAMYIDEYMEKTGDLRWGIVAVNLMNEGFRDIHDYIVKTPSTYKLVRSHLDYVDWTKNRIVAKHMLTLPSVHLITITVTESGYRPGSPLFEYLACGLRNRKTPITIMCCDNIRQNGLVLKTHFLAYLYHTNQYELAEWVRENVKFPSCMVDRITPRSSEKLKREVERIFPGYGHNAIQTEEFTQWVIEDKFASEFPDLTQVGVTITENIEPYEETKIRILNGGHTSLAYLGVLSGYNTFDEVMNDKDHREQFKKLQMEEIVPSIEHDLPFDIHEYVDTIEKRYTRSTNMDDLERICMD
;
A
#
# COMPACT_ATOMS: atom_id res chain seq x y z
N MET A 1 -15.51 18.43 -3.77
CA MET A 1 -16.06 17.14 -3.22
C MET A 1 -17.02 16.56 -4.25
N TYR A 2 -16.77 15.34 -4.73
CA TYR A 2 -17.57 14.69 -5.78
C TYR A 2 -18.85 14.02 -5.21
N ASN A 3 -19.85 13.79 -6.09
CA ASN A 3 -21.06 13.05 -5.72
C ASN A 3 -20.78 11.54 -5.80
N LYS A 4 -20.75 10.88 -4.64
CA LYS A 4 -20.46 9.44 -4.52
C LYS A 4 -21.44 8.54 -5.30
N ASN A 5 -22.69 8.97 -5.47
CA ASN A 5 -23.68 8.20 -6.24
C ASN A 5 -23.34 8.07 -7.73
N ASN A 6 -22.44 8.92 -8.25
CA ASN A 6 -22.02 8.89 -9.64
C ASN A 6 -20.72 8.09 -9.82
N VAL A 7 -20.11 7.60 -8.74
CA VAL A 7 -18.85 6.87 -8.80
C VAL A 7 -19.09 5.44 -9.27
N GLN A 8 -18.31 5.00 -10.26
CA GLN A 8 -18.34 3.65 -10.80
C GLN A 8 -17.21 2.80 -10.20
N THR A 9 -17.42 1.50 -10.12
CA THR A 9 -16.37 0.56 -9.68
C THR A 9 -15.35 0.37 -10.79
N GLY A 10 -14.16 0.94 -10.62
CA GLY A 10 -13.02 0.77 -11.53
C GLY A 10 -11.90 -0.06 -10.94
N ILE A 11 -11.88 -0.18 -9.61
CA ILE A 11 -10.81 -0.84 -8.86
C ILE A 11 -11.40 -1.88 -7.91
N VAL A 12 -10.79 -3.07 -7.89
CA VAL A 12 -10.96 -4.04 -6.79
C VAL A 12 -9.69 -4.03 -5.96
N HIS A 13 -9.81 -3.76 -4.65
CA HIS A 13 -8.69 -3.85 -3.74
C HIS A 13 -8.78 -5.10 -2.86
N ILE A 14 -7.70 -5.87 -2.75
CA ILE A 14 -7.61 -7.08 -1.93
C ILE A 14 -6.76 -6.78 -0.69
N GLY A 15 -7.37 -6.86 0.50
CA GLY A 15 -6.71 -6.56 1.77
C GLY A 15 -7.06 -5.17 2.31
N TYR A 16 -8.19 -5.04 3.01
CA TYR A 16 -8.70 -3.78 3.53
C TYR A 16 -8.02 -3.38 4.84
N GLY A 17 -6.70 -3.11 4.78
CA GLY A 17 -5.90 -2.69 5.93
C GLY A 17 -5.78 -1.17 6.09
N ASN A 18 -5.17 -0.74 7.22
CA ASN A 18 -4.91 0.69 7.48
C ASN A 18 -4.02 1.31 6.41
N PHE A 19 -2.98 0.58 5.97
CA PHE A 19 -2.06 1.08 4.96
C PHE A 19 -2.79 1.42 3.65
N HIS A 20 -3.56 0.48 3.10
CA HIS A 20 -4.36 0.75 1.90
C HIS A 20 -5.24 1.98 2.05
N ARG A 21 -5.96 2.08 3.16
CA ARG A 21 -6.90 3.18 3.43
C ARG A 21 -6.20 4.53 3.57
N ALA A 22 -4.98 4.55 4.12
CA ALA A 22 -4.17 5.75 4.26
C ALA A 22 -3.27 6.03 3.04
N HIS A 23 -3.20 5.15 2.05
CA HIS A 23 -2.31 5.28 0.89
C HIS A 23 -3.08 5.22 -0.43
N GLN A 24 -3.27 4.04 -1.04
CA GLN A 24 -3.90 3.92 -2.36
C GLN A 24 -5.27 4.57 -2.42
N ALA A 25 -6.10 4.35 -1.40
CA ALA A 25 -7.47 4.88 -1.37
C ALA A 25 -7.50 6.42 -1.28
N MET A 26 -6.51 7.03 -0.62
CA MET A 26 -6.37 8.49 -0.58
C MET A 26 -5.98 9.06 -1.96
N TYR A 27 -5.01 8.45 -2.66
CA TYR A 27 -4.63 8.87 -4.00
C TYR A 27 -5.81 8.80 -4.97
N ILE A 28 -6.60 7.72 -4.92
CA ILE A 28 -7.79 7.56 -5.77
C ILE A 28 -8.86 8.60 -5.40
N ASP A 29 -9.09 8.85 -4.12
CA ASP A 29 -10.03 9.87 -3.66
C ASP A 29 -9.64 11.27 -4.16
N GLU A 30 -8.35 11.62 -4.03
CA GLU A 30 -7.79 12.88 -4.52
C GLU A 30 -7.86 13.02 -6.03
N TYR A 31 -7.58 11.93 -6.75
CA TYR A 31 -7.68 11.89 -8.20
C TYR A 31 -9.13 12.18 -8.66
N MET A 32 -10.10 11.47 -8.11
CA MET A 32 -11.52 11.66 -8.42
C MET A 32 -11.99 13.09 -8.06
N GLU A 33 -11.52 13.62 -6.94
CA GLU A 33 -11.86 14.99 -6.53
C GLU A 33 -11.27 16.05 -7.45
N LYS A 34 -10.02 15.85 -7.87
CA LYS A 34 -9.28 16.80 -8.70
C LYS A 34 -9.74 16.81 -10.16
N THR A 35 -9.98 15.61 -10.71
CA THR A 35 -10.23 15.46 -12.16
C THR A 35 -11.71 15.37 -12.51
N GLY A 36 -12.56 14.97 -11.58
CA GLY A 36 -13.95 14.62 -11.87
C GLY A 36 -14.13 13.29 -12.60
N ASP A 37 -13.07 12.51 -12.82
CA ASP A 37 -13.15 11.16 -13.40
C ASP A 37 -13.58 10.13 -12.36
N LEU A 38 -14.89 9.92 -12.26
CA LEU A 38 -15.52 9.09 -11.24
C LEU A 38 -15.59 7.60 -11.59
N ARG A 39 -14.82 7.13 -12.57
CA ARG A 39 -14.75 5.72 -12.98
C ARG A 39 -13.93 4.85 -12.03
N TRP A 40 -13.25 5.40 -11.03
CA TRP A 40 -12.19 4.74 -10.26
C TRP A 40 -12.55 4.44 -8.80
N GLY A 41 -13.83 4.32 -8.50
CA GLY A 41 -14.25 3.87 -7.17
C GLY A 41 -13.75 2.46 -6.83
N ILE A 42 -13.51 2.23 -5.55
CA ILE A 42 -12.89 1.02 -5.02
C ILE A 42 -13.95 0.12 -4.39
N VAL A 43 -13.97 -1.15 -4.78
CA VAL A 43 -14.60 -2.22 -3.97
C VAL A 43 -13.50 -2.99 -3.26
N ALA A 44 -13.55 -3.01 -1.93
CA ALA A 44 -12.57 -3.74 -1.13
C ALA A 44 -13.01 -5.20 -0.92
N VAL A 45 -12.07 -6.14 -1.04
CA VAL A 45 -12.29 -7.57 -0.77
C VAL A 45 -11.30 -8.04 0.29
N ASN A 46 -11.81 -8.58 1.39
CA ASN A 46 -10.97 -9.24 2.39
C ASN A 46 -11.01 -10.76 2.22
N LEU A 47 -9.84 -11.38 2.27
CA LEU A 47 -9.69 -12.83 2.13
C LEU A 47 -9.83 -13.56 3.46
N MET A 48 -9.66 -12.85 4.56
CA MET A 48 -9.77 -13.34 5.94
C MET A 48 -10.95 -12.68 6.63
N ASN A 49 -11.57 -13.38 7.60
CA ASN A 49 -12.68 -12.80 8.37
C ASN A 49 -12.15 -11.84 9.46
N GLU A 50 -12.08 -10.57 9.14
CA GLU A 50 -11.59 -9.53 10.07
C GLU A 50 -12.73 -8.71 10.72
N GLY A 51 -13.98 -9.02 10.42
CA GLY A 51 -15.15 -8.43 11.10
C GLY A 51 -15.35 -6.93 10.86
N PHE A 52 -14.86 -6.38 9.73
CA PHE A 52 -15.09 -4.97 9.40
C PHE A 52 -16.58 -4.67 9.26
N ARG A 53 -16.99 -3.51 9.80
CA ARG A 53 -18.34 -2.95 9.71
C ARG A 53 -18.23 -1.47 9.34
N ASP A 54 -19.17 -0.95 8.54
CA ASP A 54 -19.31 0.46 8.17
C ASP A 54 -18.00 1.12 7.62
N ILE A 55 -17.61 0.70 6.43
CA ILE A 55 -16.28 0.93 5.88
C ILE A 55 -16.21 1.92 4.72
N HIS A 56 -17.34 2.52 4.35
CA HIS A 56 -17.39 3.30 3.10
C HIS A 56 -16.66 4.64 3.15
N ASP A 57 -16.80 5.34 4.28
CA ASP A 57 -16.21 6.66 4.48
C ASP A 57 -15.47 6.68 5.83
N TYR A 58 -14.31 7.30 5.88
CA TYR A 58 -13.50 7.33 7.10
C TYR A 58 -12.58 8.55 7.13
N ILE A 59 -12.12 8.91 8.32
CA ILE A 59 -11.19 10.01 8.52
C ILE A 59 -9.75 9.48 8.58
N VAL A 60 -8.90 10.06 7.74
CA VAL A 60 -7.45 9.92 7.85
C VAL A 60 -6.91 11.20 8.50
N LYS A 61 -6.23 11.01 9.65
CA LYS A 61 -5.55 12.08 10.38
C LYS A 61 -4.07 12.05 10.06
N THR A 62 -3.55 13.19 9.60
CA THR A 62 -2.12 13.49 9.60
C THR A 62 -1.79 14.46 10.74
N PRO A 63 -0.52 14.76 11.02
CA PRO A 63 -0.15 15.77 12.01
C PRO A 63 -0.83 17.13 11.84
N SER A 64 -1.08 17.55 10.60
CA SER A 64 -1.65 18.87 10.29
C SER A 64 -3.13 18.86 9.88
N THR A 65 -3.68 17.70 9.44
CA THR A 65 -5.00 17.69 8.79
C THR A 65 -5.86 16.48 9.17
N TYR A 66 -7.17 16.63 8.92
CA TYR A 66 -8.14 15.54 8.88
C TYR A 66 -8.73 15.49 7.49
N LYS A 67 -8.64 14.36 6.82
CA LYS A 67 -9.21 14.15 5.49
C LYS A 67 -10.30 13.09 5.54
N LEU A 68 -11.48 13.42 5.02
CA LEU A 68 -12.54 12.46 4.76
C LEU A 68 -12.25 11.73 3.44
N VAL A 69 -12.01 10.43 3.48
CA VAL A 69 -11.78 9.57 2.32
C VAL A 69 -13.06 8.84 1.97
N ARG A 70 -13.47 8.90 0.70
CA ARG A 70 -14.77 8.45 0.19
C ARG A 70 -14.67 7.54 -1.04
N SER A 71 -13.47 7.16 -1.42
CA SER A 71 -13.19 6.37 -2.64
C SER A 71 -13.77 4.95 -2.60
N HIS A 72 -14.06 4.39 -1.43
CA HIS A 72 -14.67 3.07 -1.31
C HIS A 72 -16.18 3.10 -1.57
N LEU A 73 -16.63 2.17 -2.40
CA LEU A 73 -18.04 1.97 -2.73
C LEU A 73 -18.65 0.81 -1.97
N ASP A 74 -17.90 -0.26 -1.78
CA ASP A 74 -18.38 -1.47 -1.13
C ASP A 74 -17.22 -2.28 -0.52
N TYR A 75 -17.60 -3.24 0.32
CA TYR A 75 -16.70 -4.21 0.95
C TYR A 75 -17.30 -5.60 0.87
N VAL A 76 -16.48 -6.56 0.46
CA VAL A 76 -16.90 -7.95 0.33
C VAL A 76 -15.97 -8.86 1.14
N ASP A 77 -16.54 -9.61 2.06
CA ASP A 77 -15.84 -10.68 2.76
C ASP A 77 -15.87 -11.97 1.91
N TRP A 78 -14.72 -12.36 1.38
CA TRP A 78 -14.56 -13.57 0.57
C TRP A 78 -15.01 -14.84 1.31
N THR A 79 -14.81 -14.88 2.61
CA THR A 79 -15.17 -16.07 3.41
C THR A 79 -16.69 -16.25 3.53
N LYS A 80 -17.46 -15.16 3.43
CA LYS A 80 -18.92 -15.12 3.58
C LYS A 80 -19.67 -15.04 2.25
N ASN A 81 -19.11 -14.34 1.27
CA ASN A 81 -19.80 -14.07 0.01
C ASN A 81 -18.90 -14.25 -1.22
N ARG A 82 -18.50 -15.49 -1.47
CA ARG A 82 -17.63 -15.85 -2.60
C ARG A 82 -18.23 -15.51 -3.98
N ILE A 83 -19.56 -15.54 -4.11
CA ILE A 83 -20.24 -15.26 -5.38
C ILE A 83 -20.07 -13.80 -5.74
N VAL A 84 -20.39 -12.90 -4.83
CA VAL A 84 -20.25 -11.45 -5.05
C VAL A 84 -18.78 -11.08 -5.25
N ALA A 85 -17.88 -11.58 -4.41
CA ALA A 85 -16.45 -11.30 -4.54
C ALA A 85 -15.89 -11.70 -5.91
N LYS A 86 -16.22 -12.90 -6.41
CA LYS A 86 -15.83 -13.34 -7.78
C LYS A 86 -16.43 -12.44 -8.85
N HIS A 87 -17.69 -12.05 -8.70
CA HIS A 87 -18.37 -11.21 -9.66
C HIS A 87 -17.66 -9.87 -9.84
N MET A 88 -17.13 -9.28 -8.77
CA MET A 88 -16.38 -8.01 -8.86
C MET A 88 -15.24 -8.09 -9.89
N LEU A 89 -14.52 -9.21 -9.97
CA LEU A 89 -13.41 -9.39 -10.93
C LEU A 89 -13.89 -9.62 -12.38
N THR A 90 -15.14 -9.92 -12.60
CA THR A 90 -15.71 -10.12 -13.97
C THR A 90 -16.26 -8.83 -14.58
N LEU A 91 -16.44 -7.77 -13.79
CA LEU A 91 -17.01 -6.50 -14.25
C LEU A 91 -16.11 -5.85 -15.31
N PRO A 92 -16.64 -5.49 -16.49
CA PRO A 92 -15.86 -4.82 -17.54
C PRO A 92 -15.32 -3.45 -17.09
N SER A 93 -16.01 -2.76 -16.18
CA SER A 93 -15.58 -1.47 -15.63
C SER A 93 -14.37 -1.57 -14.69
N VAL A 94 -14.06 -2.76 -14.17
CA VAL A 94 -12.89 -2.95 -13.31
C VAL A 94 -11.66 -3.13 -14.19
N HIS A 95 -10.77 -2.16 -14.17
CA HIS A 95 -9.53 -2.12 -14.95
C HIS A 95 -8.28 -2.44 -14.11
N LEU A 96 -8.40 -2.31 -12.79
CA LEU A 96 -7.28 -2.43 -11.86
C LEU A 96 -7.66 -3.30 -10.65
N ILE A 97 -6.77 -4.23 -10.31
CA ILE A 97 -6.77 -4.93 -9.02
C ILE A 97 -5.53 -4.48 -8.26
N THR A 98 -5.69 -3.97 -7.03
CA THR A 98 -4.58 -3.66 -6.12
C THR A 98 -4.60 -4.60 -4.92
N ILE A 99 -3.43 -4.95 -4.38
CA ILE A 99 -3.29 -6.00 -3.36
C ILE A 99 -2.40 -5.51 -2.22
N THR A 100 -2.87 -5.66 -0.98
CA THR A 100 -2.10 -5.48 0.26
C THR A 100 -2.46 -6.60 1.25
N VAL A 101 -1.82 -7.77 1.10
CA VAL A 101 -2.12 -8.98 1.91
C VAL A 101 -0.94 -9.43 2.76
N THR A 102 0.13 -8.65 2.81
CA THR A 102 1.42 -8.96 3.43
C THR A 102 2.16 -10.13 2.77
N GLU A 103 3.43 -10.33 3.09
CA GLU A 103 4.27 -11.38 2.49
C GLU A 103 3.67 -12.78 2.63
N SER A 104 2.99 -13.06 3.75
CA SER A 104 2.34 -14.35 3.99
C SER A 104 1.23 -14.68 2.99
N GLY A 105 0.63 -13.65 2.39
CA GLY A 105 -0.44 -13.79 1.38
C GLY A 105 0.03 -14.37 0.05
N TYR A 106 1.34 -14.39 -0.22
CA TYR A 106 1.90 -14.90 -1.48
C TYR A 106 2.43 -16.35 -1.38
N ARG A 107 2.23 -17.00 -0.24
CA ARG A 107 2.66 -18.40 -0.04
C ARG A 107 1.70 -19.38 -0.73
N PRO A 108 2.17 -20.59 -1.09
CA PRO A 108 1.31 -21.66 -1.57
C PRO A 108 0.15 -21.93 -0.58
N GLY A 109 -1.06 -22.10 -1.12
CA GLY A 109 -2.27 -22.30 -0.31
C GLY A 109 -2.94 -21.01 0.18
N SER A 110 -2.39 -19.83 -0.13
CA SER A 110 -3.05 -18.56 0.14
C SER A 110 -4.40 -18.45 -0.60
N PRO A 111 -5.46 -17.94 0.06
CA PRO A 111 -6.74 -17.69 -0.58
C PRO A 111 -6.68 -16.64 -1.69
N LEU A 112 -5.61 -15.85 -1.78
CA LEU A 112 -5.39 -14.85 -2.84
C LEU A 112 -5.46 -15.49 -4.24
N PHE A 113 -4.69 -16.56 -4.45
CA PHE A 113 -4.60 -17.17 -5.77
C PHE A 113 -5.88 -17.92 -6.15
N GLU A 114 -6.57 -18.53 -5.18
CA GLU A 114 -7.90 -19.11 -5.39
C GLU A 114 -8.89 -18.01 -5.82
N TYR A 115 -8.92 -16.89 -5.14
CA TYR A 115 -9.80 -15.77 -5.45
C TYR A 115 -9.52 -15.21 -6.84
N LEU A 116 -8.26 -14.91 -7.17
CA LEU A 116 -7.88 -14.42 -8.49
C LEU A 116 -8.25 -15.42 -9.60
N ALA A 117 -7.93 -16.69 -9.43
CA ALA A 117 -8.27 -17.73 -10.42
C ALA A 117 -9.77 -17.87 -10.63
N CYS A 118 -10.55 -17.88 -9.55
CA CYS A 118 -12.02 -17.96 -9.63
C CYS A 118 -12.66 -16.74 -10.31
N GLY A 119 -12.13 -15.55 -10.06
CA GLY A 119 -12.64 -14.31 -10.63
C GLY A 119 -12.24 -14.13 -12.10
N LEU A 120 -10.99 -14.43 -12.45
CA LEU A 120 -10.47 -14.21 -13.80
C LEU A 120 -10.93 -15.26 -14.83
N ARG A 121 -11.35 -16.46 -14.40
CA ARG A 121 -11.77 -17.55 -15.30
C ARG A 121 -12.84 -17.14 -16.32
N ASN A 122 -13.74 -16.26 -15.93
CA ASN A 122 -14.82 -15.80 -16.80
C ASN A 122 -14.62 -14.38 -17.34
N ARG A 123 -13.47 -13.78 -17.04
CA ARG A 123 -13.15 -12.43 -17.51
C ARG A 123 -12.77 -12.48 -19.00
N LYS A 124 -13.24 -11.46 -19.76
CA LYS A 124 -13.00 -11.35 -21.22
C LYS A 124 -12.10 -10.17 -21.59
N THR A 125 -11.92 -9.21 -20.68
CA THR A 125 -11.16 -7.98 -20.94
C THR A 125 -9.82 -8.02 -20.20
N PRO A 126 -8.74 -7.47 -20.77
CA PRO A 126 -7.47 -7.32 -20.08
C PRO A 126 -7.60 -6.60 -18.73
N ILE A 127 -6.65 -6.83 -17.82
CA ILE A 127 -6.65 -6.23 -16.51
C ILE A 127 -5.24 -6.05 -15.97
N THR A 128 -5.01 -4.98 -15.22
CA THR A 128 -3.78 -4.77 -14.47
C THR A 128 -3.96 -5.29 -13.03
N ILE A 129 -2.99 -6.07 -12.54
CA ILE A 129 -2.96 -6.57 -11.16
C ILE A 129 -1.68 -6.09 -10.50
N MET A 130 -1.81 -5.27 -9.48
CA MET A 130 -0.71 -4.57 -8.84
C MET A 130 -0.56 -5.01 -7.38
N CYS A 131 0.59 -5.58 -7.04
CA CYS A 131 0.98 -5.83 -5.66
C CYS A 131 1.45 -4.51 -5.05
N CYS A 132 0.84 -4.09 -3.94
CA CYS A 132 1.21 -2.89 -3.18
C CYS A 132 1.80 -3.26 -1.80
N ASP A 133 2.34 -4.46 -1.65
CA ASP A 133 3.06 -4.89 -0.47
C ASP A 133 4.56 -4.55 -0.56
N ASN A 134 5.21 -4.49 0.60
CA ASN A 134 6.61 -4.15 0.72
C ASN A 134 7.53 -5.34 0.34
N ILE A 135 7.48 -5.75 -0.90
CA ILE A 135 8.25 -6.87 -1.48
C ILE A 135 9.03 -6.33 -2.69
N ARG A 136 10.31 -6.66 -2.76
CA ARG A 136 11.14 -6.28 -3.93
C ARG A 136 10.62 -6.96 -5.20
N GLN A 137 10.52 -6.21 -6.31
CA GLN A 137 9.96 -6.67 -7.58
C GLN A 137 8.58 -7.34 -7.41
N ASN A 138 7.73 -6.73 -6.61
CA ASN A 138 6.47 -7.30 -6.13
C ASN A 138 5.53 -7.73 -7.27
N GLY A 139 5.51 -7.04 -8.40
CA GLY A 139 4.75 -7.43 -9.59
C GLY A 139 5.25 -8.74 -10.20
N LEU A 140 6.57 -8.93 -10.30
CA LEU A 140 7.19 -10.16 -10.81
C LEU A 140 6.94 -11.34 -9.84
N VAL A 141 7.07 -11.10 -8.54
CA VAL A 141 6.80 -12.10 -7.49
C VAL A 141 5.34 -12.55 -7.57
N LEU A 142 4.39 -11.62 -7.61
CA LEU A 142 2.97 -11.92 -7.74
C LEU A 142 2.68 -12.75 -9.01
N LYS A 143 3.18 -12.32 -10.17
CA LYS A 143 3.01 -13.02 -11.45
C LYS A 143 3.53 -14.45 -11.37
N THR A 144 4.75 -14.62 -10.85
CA THR A 144 5.43 -15.92 -10.78
C THR A 144 4.64 -16.89 -9.92
N HIS A 145 4.23 -16.47 -8.72
CA HIS A 145 3.49 -17.30 -7.80
C HIS A 145 2.07 -17.61 -8.29
N PHE A 146 1.41 -16.64 -8.92
CA PHE A 146 0.08 -16.88 -9.46
C PHE A 146 0.09 -17.86 -10.64
N LEU A 147 1.02 -17.72 -11.58
CA LEU A 147 1.18 -18.68 -12.67
C LEU A 147 1.55 -20.08 -12.15
N ALA A 148 2.45 -20.16 -11.16
CA ALA A 148 2.79 -21.44 -10.53
C ALA A 148 1.56 -22.09 -9.89
N TYR A 149 0.71 -21.32 -9.20
CA TYR A 149 -0.56 -21.80 -8.66
C TYR A 149 -1.48 -22.36 -9.73
N LEU A 150 -1.63 -21.64 -10.86
CA LEU A 150 -2.49 -22.08 -11.97
C LEU A 150 -2.00 -23.39 -12.60
N TYR A 151 -0.69 -23.54 -12.82
CA TYR A 151 -0.10 -24.79 -13.31
C TYR A 151 -0.25 -25.93 -12.31
N HIS A 152 0.00 -25.68 -11.03
CA HIS A 152 -0.15 -26.69 -9.99
C HIS A 152 -1.60 -27.20 -9.85
N THR A 153 -2.58 -26.35 -10.13
CA THR A 153 -4.00 -26.68 -10.07
C THR A 153 -4.59 -27.09 -11.43
N ASN A 154 -3.75 -27.38 -12.43
CA ASN A 154 -4.10 -27.80 -13.79
C ASN A 154 -5.02 -26.83 -14.55
N GLN A 155 -4.91 -25.52 -14.27
CA GLN A 155 -5.69 -24.45 -14.93
C GLN A 155 -4.91 -23.85 -16.10
N TYR A 156 -4.48 -24.67 -17.04
CA TYR A 156 -3.58 -24.29 -18.14
C TYR A 156 -4.16 -23.20 -19.05
N GLU A 157 -5.43 -23.34 -19.45
CA GLU A 157 -6.09 -22.35 -20.30
C GLU A 157 -6.15 -20.96 -19.64
N LEU A 158 -6.41 -20.92 -18.33
CA LEU A 158 -6.40 -19.67 -17.58
C LEU A 158 -4.98 -19.12 -17.46
N ALA A 159 -3.97 -19.96 -17.30
CA ALA A 159 -2.58 -19.52 -17.23
C ALA A 159 -2.15 -18.83 -18.55
N GLU A 160 -2.52 -19.38 -19.70
CA GLU A 160 -2.23 -18.75 -20.99
C GLU A 160 -3.01 -17.44 -21.16
N TRP A 161 -4.29 -17.41 -20.80
CA TRP A 161 -5.07 -16.18 -20.82
C TRP A 161 -4.44 -15.09 -19.95
N VAL A 162 -3.98 -15.43 -18.73
CA VAL A 162 -3.30 -14.51 -17.80
C VAL A 162 -2.01 -13.97 -18.41
N ARG A 163 -1.20 -14.81 -19.09
CA ARG A 163 0.04 -14.36 -19.74
C ARG A 163 -0.21 -13.30 -20.80
N GLU A 164 -1.29 -13.44 -21.55
CA GLU A 164 -1.63 -12.57 -22.68
C GLU A 164 -2.35 -11.29 -22.23
N ASN A 165 -3.26 -11.40 -21.27
CA ASN A 165 -4.25 -10.37 -20.95
C ASN A 165 -4.03 -9.68 -19.60
N VAL A 166 -3.09 -10.13 -18.77
CA VAL A 166 -2.83 -9.53 -17.46
C VAL A 166 -1.43 -8.90 -17.44
N LYS A 167 -1.34 -7.67 -16.95
CA LYS A 167 -0.08 -7.01 -16.62
C LYS A 167 0.09 -6.93 -15.12
N PHE A 168 1.34 -7.10 -14.69
CA PHE A 168 1.74 -7.10 -13.29
C PHE A 168 2.85 -6.05 -13.09
N PRO A 169 2.50 -4.74 -13.08
CA PRO A 169 3.49 -3.73 -12.77
C PRO A 169 4.01 -3.91 -11.35
N SER A 170 5.31 -3.74 -11.17
CA SER A 170 5.87 -3.54 -9.84
C SER A 170 5.55 -2.13 -9.34
N CYS A 171 5.40 -1.96 -8.04
CA CYS A 171 5.27 -0.63 -7.47
C CYS A 171 6.00 -0.53 -6.13
N MET A 172 6.49 0.68 -5.85
CA MET A 172 7.05 1.03 -4.56
C MET A 172 6.07 1.95 -3.82
N VAL A 173 5.74 1.57 -2.61
CA VAL A 173 4.83 2.30 -1.72
C VAL A 173 5.55 2.71 -0.46
N ASP A 174 5.32 3.93 0.01
CA ASP A 174 5.91 4.42 1.25
C ASP A 174 4.97 5.40 1.96
N ARG A 175 4.57 5.04 3.14
CA ARG A 175 3.89 5.85 4.14
C ARG A 175 3.85 5.15 5.48
N ILE A 176 4.27 5.80 6.56
CA ILE A 176 4.16 5.25 7.91
C ILE A 176 2.70 5.36 8.38
N THR A 177 2.10 4.22 8.68
CA THR A 177 0.70 4.12 9.12
C THR A 177 0.62 3.22 10.35
N PRO A 178 0.78 3.78 11.56
CA PRO A 178 0.72 3.01 12.80
C PRO A 178 -0.70 2.49 13.08
N ARG A 179 -0.83 1.58 14.02
CA ARG A 179 -2.15 1.11 14.48
C ARG A 179 -2.94 2.27 15.09
N SER A 180 -4.23 2.35 14.74
CA SER A 180 -5.13 3.38 15.29
C SER A 180 -5.33 3.19 16.80
N SER A 181 -4.98 4.21 17.57
CA SER A 181 -5.12 4.19 19.03
C SER A 181 -6.56 4.53 19.47
N GLU A 182 -6.95 4.08 20.65
CA GLU A 182 -8.23 4.47 21.26
C GLU A 182 -8.32 6.00 21.53
N LYS A 183 -7.16 6.65 21.73
CA LYS A 183 -7.09 8.11 21.84
C LYS A 183 -7.51 8.78 20.54
N LEU A 184 -6.96 8.31 19.41
CA LEU A 184 -7.32 8.80 18.09
C LEU A 184 -8.82 8.63 17.80
N LYS A 185 -9.36 7.43 18.06
CA LYS A 185 -10.77 7.14 17.83
C LYS A 185 -11.70 8.08 18.61
N ARG A 186 -11.40 8.32 19.88
CA ARG A 186 -12.17 9.26 20.72
C ARG A 186 -12.03 10.70 20.25
N GLU A 187 -10.84 11.11 19.81
CA GLU A 187 -10.58 12.44 19.27
C GLU A 187 -11.40 12.68 18.00
N VAL A 188 -11.33 11.75 17.05
CA VAL A 188 -12.07 11.84 15.78
C VAL A 188 -13.57 11.78 16.03
N GLU A 189 -14.06 10.89 16.91
CA GLU A 189 -15.50 10.82 17.26
C GLU A 189 -16.03 12.13 17.80
N ARG A 190 -15.24 12.84 18.61
CA ARG A 190 -15.60 14.14 19.16
C ARG A 190 -15.71 15.23 18.10
N ILE A 191 -14.81 15.22 17.09
CA ILE A 191 -14.74 16.25 16.03
C ILE A 191 -15.67 15.92 14.88
N PHE A 192 -15.74 14.64 14.52
CA PHE A 192 -16.51 14.09 13.40
C PHE A 192 -17.36 12.93 13.92
N PRO A 193 -18.56 13.19 14.51
CA PRO A 193 -19.41 12.13 15.08
C PRO A 193 -19.75 11.05 14.05
N GLY A 194 -19.58 9.79 14.44
CA GLY A 194 -19.81 8.61 13.61
C GLY A 194 -18.56 8.09 12.87
N TYR A 195 -17.42 8.81 12.90
CA TYR A 195 -16.20 8.40 12.18
C TYR A 195 -15.08 7.86 13.08
N GLY A 196 -15.22 7.96 14.40
CA GLY A 196 -14.14 7.59 15.33
C GLY A 196 -13.69 6.13 15.22
N HIS A 197 -14.63 5.21 15.01
CA HIS A 197 -14.33 3.76 14.93
C HIS A 197 -13.47 3.39 13.71
N ASN A 198 -13.51 4.17 12.64
CA ASN A 198 -12.77 3.94 11.39
C ASN A 198 -11.61 4.92 11.18
N ALA A 199 -11.28 5.73 12.18
CA ALA A 199 -10.21 6.72 12.10
C ALA A 199 -8.84 6.06 11.91
N ILE A 200 -8.03 6.64 11.04
CA ILE A 200 -6.67 6.19 10.74
C ILE A 200 -5.71 7.34 11.00
N GLN A 201 -4.58 7.04 11.63
CA GLN A 201 -3.46 7.98 11.75
C GLN A 201 -2.36 7.61 10.78
N THR A 202 -1.75 8.62 10.17
CA THR A 202 -0.60 8.45 9.27
C THR A 202 0.26 9.71 9.28
N GLU A 203 1.47 9.62 8.73
CA GLU A 203 2.34 10.78 8.52
C GLU A 203 1.89 11.66 7.34
N GLU A 204 2.52 12.85 7.20
CA GLU A 204 2.30 13.73 6.04
C GLU A 204 2.88 13.15 4.76
N PHE A 205 4.06 12.53 4.87
CA PHE A 205 4.76 11.98 3.72
C PHE A 205 3.96 10.83 3.10
N THR A 206 3.93 10.79 1.78
CA THR A 206 3.40 9.67 1.01
C THR A 206 4.15 9.58 -0.30
N GLN A 207 4.46 8.37 -0.74
CA GLN A 207 5.08 8.13 -2.03
C GLN A 207 4.50 6.87 -2.66
N TRP A 208 4.18 6.95 -3.94
CA TRP A 208 3.77 5.82 -4.76
C TRP A 208 4.48 5.91 -6.10
N VAL A 209 5.30 4.92 -6.41
CA VAL A 209 5.97 4.77 -7.70
C VAL A 209 5.45 3.52 -8.35
N ILE A 210 5.08 3.59 -9.63
CA ILE A 210 4.46 2.49 -10.37
C ILE A 210 5.20 2.30 -11.69
N GLU A 211 5.50 1.06 -12.01
CA GLU A 211 6.08 0.68 -13.29
C GLU A 211 5.05 0.88 -14.43
N ASP A 212 5.47 1.50 -15.53
CA ASP A 212 4.62 1.80 -16.70
C ASP A 212 4.29 0.53 -17.50
N LYS A 213 3.48 -0.35 -16.92
CA LYS A 213 3.06 -1.63 -17.52
C LYS A 213 1.58 -1.89 -17.25
N PHE A 214 0.71 -1.28 -18.03
CA PHE A 214 -0.74 -1.44 -17.88
C PHE A 214 -1.33 -2.30 -18.98
N ALA A 215 -2.39 -3.08 -18.64
CA ALA A 215 -3.09 -3.95 -19.57
C ALA A 215 -4.29 -3.26 -20.27
N SER A 216 -4.83 -2.23 -19.63
CA SER A 216 -6.01 -1.49 -20.06
C SER A 216 -5.95 -0.05 -19.56
N GLU A 217 -7.08 0.66 -19.55
CA GLU A 217 -7.15 2.00 -18.98
C GLU A 217 -6.61 2.04 -17.55
N PHE A 218 -5.93 3.11 -17.23
CA PHE A 218 -5.36 3.39 -15.91
C PHE A 218 -5.59 4.88 -15.57
N PRO A 219 -5.91 5.23 -14.33
CA PRO A 219 -6.09 6.64 -13.95
C PRO A 219 -4.77 7.38 -14.02
N ASP A 220 -4.75 8.59 -14.58
CA ASP A 220 -3.54 9.41 -14.60
C ASP A 220 -3.20 9.93 -13.19
N LEU A 221 -2.70 9.03 -12.35
CA LEU A 221 -2.34 9.34 -10.96
C LEU A 221 -1.15 10.30 -10.83
N THR A 222 -0.45 10.63 -11.93
CA THR A 222 0.61 11.65 -11.90
C THR A 222 0.04 13.01 -11.47
N GLN A 223 -1.24 13.25 -11.76
CA GLN A 223 -1.94 14.46 -11.34
C GLN A 223 -2.06 14.61 -9.81
N VAL A 224 -1.90 13.55 -9.06
CA VAL A 224 -1.94 13.54 -7.58
C VAL A 224 -0.61 13.12 -6.96
N GLY A 225 0.49 13.20 -7.74
CA GLY A 225 1.85 13.02 -7.23
C GLY A 225 2.36 11.58 -7.23
N VAL A 226 1.69 10.65 -7.91
CA VAL A 226 2.23 9.31 -8.18
C VAL A 226 3.29 9.42 -9.29
N THR A 227 4.40 8.72 -9.12
CA THR A 227 5.45 8.63 -10.14
C THR A 227 5.20 7.41 -11.01
N ILE A 228 5.13 7.58 -12.33
CA ILE A 228 5.11 6.49 -13.31
C ILE A 228 6.50 6.39 -13.93
N THR A 229 7.09 5.19 -13.98
CA THR A 229 8.46 4.99 -14.45
C THR A 229 8.61 3.70 -15.26
N GLU A 230 9.50 3.69 -16.23
CA GLU A 230 9.88 2.47 -16.94
C GLU A 230 10.79 1.56 -16.10
N ASN A 231 11.54 2.13 -15.14
CA ASN A 231 12.44 1.39 -14.26
C ASN A 231 12.17 1.76 -12.79
N ILE A 232 11.65 0.80 -12.04
CA ILE A 232 11.31 0.98 -10.62
C ILE A 232 12.47 0.64 -9.68
N GLU A 233 13.46 -0.13 -10.14
CA GLU A 233 14.55 -0.66 -9.29
C GLU A 233 15.29 0.41 -8.48
N PRO A 234 15.63 1.61 -9.03
CA PRO A 234 16.30 2.66 -8.26
C PRO A 234 15.48 3.13 -7.05
N TYR A 235 14.15 3.21 -7.20
CA TYR A 235 13.25 3.63 -6.12
C TYR A 235 13.10 2.55 -5.04
N GLU A 236 12.95 1.28 -5.47
CA GLU A 236 12.87 0.15 -4.54
C GLU A 236 14.17 -0.01 -3.75
N GLU A 237 15.33 0.02 -4.42
CA GLU A 237 16.62 -0.13 -3.77
C GLU A 237 16.86 0.97 -2.74
N THR A 238 16.64 2.22 -3.13
CA THR A 238 16.81 3.38 -2.24
C THR A 238 15.92 3.27 -1.01
N LYS A 239 14.64 2.96 -1.20
CA LYS A 239 13.68 2.81 -0.10
C LYS A 239 14.07 1.67 0.83
N ILE A 240 14.42 0.50 0.30
CA ILE A 240 14.79 -0.68 1.11
C ILE A 240 16.07 -0.42 1.88
N ARG A 241 17.11 0.14 1.25
CA ARG A 241 18.41 0.35 1.89
C ARG A 241 18.38 1.51 2.88
N ILE A 242 17.89 2.68 2.48
CA ILE A 242 17.92 3.89 3.29
C ILE A 242 16.82 3.87 4.35
N LEU A 243 15.55 3.72 3.95
CA LEU A 243 14.44 3.76 4.90
C LEU A 243 14.39 2.47 5.72
N ASN A 244 14.16 1.31 5.09
CA ASN A 244 13.95 0.09 5.86
C ASN A 244 15.21 -0.34 6.61
N GLY A 245 16.38 -0.33 5.95
CA GLY A 245 17.66 -0.67 6.57
C GLY A 245 18.03 0.27 7.71
N GLY A 246 17.84 1.59 7.51
CA GLY A 246 18.04 2.58 8.56
C GLY A 246 17.07 2.40 9.74
N HIS A 247 15.80 2.11 9.46
CA HIS A 247 14.78 1.85 10.47
C HIS A 247 15.14 0.66 11.36
N THR A 248 15.46 -0.48 10.73
CA THR A 248 15.87 -1.70 11.43
C THR A 248 17.14 -1.48 12.27
N SER A 249 18.16 -0.84 11.67
CA SER A 249 19.43 -0.58 12.38
C SER A 249 19.23 0.26 13.64
N LEU A 250 18.44 1.34 13.56
CA LEU A 250 18.12 2.17 14.71
C LEU A 250 17.26 1.46 15.74
N ALA A 251 16.32 0.60 15.31
CA ALA A 251 15.49 -0.15 16.24
C ALA A 251 16.34 -1.08 17.11
N TYR A 252 17.28 -1.83 16.53
CA TYR A 252 18.21 -2.67 17.31
C TYR A 252 19.09 -1.86 18.26
N LEU A 253 19.66 -0.75 17.79
CA LEU A 253 20.48 0.12 18.64
C LEU A 253 19.65 0.72 19.78
N GLY A 254 18.43 1.15 19.51
CA GLY A 254 17.52 1.70 20.49
C GLY A 254 17.15 0.72 21.59
N VAL A 255 16.77 -0.52 21.22
CA VAL A 255 16.47 -1.58 22.20
C VAL A 255 17.69 -1.88 23.08
N LEU A 256 18.89 -2.01 22.49
CA LEU A 256 20.12 -2.23 23.24
C LEU A 256 20.48 -1.07 24.17
N SER A 257 20.05 0.14 23.86
CA SER A 257 20.25 1.35 24.67
C SER A 257 19.12 1.61 25.67
N GLY A 258 18.08 0.74 25.70
CA GLY A 258 16.99 0.80 26.67
C GLY A 258 15.86 1.76 26.31
N TYR A 259 15.76 2.19 25.06
CA TYR A 259 14.61 2.94 24.53
C TYR A 259 13.46 2.01 24.20
N ASN A 260 12.23 2.54 24.17
CA ASN A 260 11.02 1.78 23.85
C ASN A 260 10.40 2.17 22.50
N THR A 261 10.56 3.43 22.11
CA THR A 261 9.95 3.97 20.89
C THR A 261 10.99 4.57 19.95
N PHE A 262 10.65 4.59 18.67
CA PHE A 262 11.56 5.03 17.63
C PHE A 262 11.90 6.52 17.70
N ASP A 263 10.93 7.34 18.08
CA ASP A 263 11.13 8.78 18.28
C ASP A 263 12.05 9.09 19.46
N GLU A 264 12.05 8.28 20.53
CA GLU A 264 13.01 8.43 21.64
C GLU A 264 14.45 8.25 21.13
N VAL A 265 14.73 7.22 20.34
CA VAL A 265 16.06 6.97 19.75
C VAL A 265 16.49 8.12 18.85
N MET A 266 15.60 8.59 17.97
CA MET A 266 15.93 9.66 17.03
C MET A 266 16.07 11.05 17.68
N ASN A 267 15.49 11.26 18.86
CA ASN A 267 15.70 12.47 19.64
C ASN A 267 17.01 12.45 20.46
N ASP A 268 17.61 11.27 20.65
CA ASP A 268 18.96 11.17 21.19
C ASP A 268 20.00 11.61 20.14
N LYS A 269 20.90 12.52 20.54
CA LYS A 269 21.86 13.12 19.61
C LYS A 269 22.88 12.11 19.06
N ASP A 270 23.37 11.23 19.93
CA ASP A 270 24.43 10.29 19.56
C ASP A 270 23.90 9.22 18.60
N HIS A 271 22.70 8.71 18.85
CA HIS A 271 22.02 7.76 17.96
C HIS A 271 21.67 8.38 16.61
N ARG A 272 21.23 9.64 16.60
CA ARG A 272 20.96 10.35 15.36
C ARG A 272 22.21 10.63 14.53
N GLU A 273 23.33 10.96 15.18
CA GLU A 273 24.63 11.11 14.50
C GLU A 273 25.10 9.76 13.93
N GLN A 274 24.95 8.67 14.68
CA GLN A 274 25.25 7.32 14.20
C GLN A 274 24.39 6.94 12.99
N PHE A 275 23.10 7.25 13.02
CA PHE A 275 22.21 7.03 11.89
C PHE A 275 22.71 7.78 10.64
N LYS A 276 23.01 9.08 10.75
CA LYS A 276 23.54 9.86 9.63
C LYS A 276 24.83 9.27 9.08
N LYS A 277 25.74 8.89 9.96
CA LYS A 277 27.01 8.29 9.58
C LYS A 277 26.81 6.97 8.83
N LEU A 278 25.96 6.08 9.34
CA LEU A 278 25.61 4.83 8.70
C LEU A 278 25.03 5.07 7.28
N GLN A 279 24.08 6.01 7.16
CA GLN A 279 23.47 6.34 5.88
C GLN A 279 24.50 6.86 4.88
N MET A 280 25.30 7.85 5.27
CA MET A 280 26.16 8.59 4.36
C MET A 280 27.48 7.87 4.01
N GLU A 281 28.04 7.13 4.96
CA GLU A 281 29.36 6.50 4.80
C GLU A 281 29.27 5.04 4.32
N GLU A 282 28.13 4.34 4.59
CA GLU A 282 27.99 2.92 4.30
C GLU A 282 26.83 2.62 3.34
N ILE A 283 25.61 3.12 3.60
CA ILE A 283 24.45 2.74 2.81
C ILE A 283 24.42 3.48 1.47
N VAL A 284 24.53 4.80 1.45
CA VAL A 284 24.49 5.60 0.22
C VAL A 284 25.57 5.14 -0.79
N PRO A 285 26.84 4.92 -0.40
CA PRO A 285 27.84 4.41 -1.33
C PRO A 285 27.59 3.00 -1.85
N SER A 286 26.69 2.22 -1.21
CA SER A 286 26.34 0.86 -1.62
C SER A 286 25.20 0.80 -2.65
N ILE A 287 24.58 1.94 -2.98
CA ILE A 287 23.51 2.00 -3.98
C ILE A 287 24.13 1.98 -5.37
N GLU A 288 23.74 1.00 -6.18
CA GLU A 288 24.39 0.72 -7.47
C GLU A 288 23.69 1.41 -8.66
N HIS A 289 22.48 1.89 -8.48
CA HIS A 289 21.67 2.50 -9.54
C HIS A 289 21.89 4.01 -9.63
N ASP A 290 21.84 4.55 -10.84
CA ASP A 290 21.67 5.96 -11.06
C ASP A 290 20.26 6.39 -10.59
N LEU A 291 20.20 7.34 -9.67
CA LEU A 291 18.95 7.75 -9.04
C LEU A 291 18.35 8.95 -9.80
N PRO A 292 17.03 8.93 -10.05
CA PRO A 292 16.34 10.05 -10.69
C PRO A 292 16.02 11.21 -9.73
N PHE A 293 16.63 11.23 -8.54
CA PHE A 293 16.43 12.24 -7.49
C PHE A 293 17.70 12.40 -6.64
N ASP A 294 17.78 13.48 -5.87
CA ASP A 294 18.91 13.72 -4.96
C ASP A 294 18.82 12.80 -3.73
N ILE A 295 19.80 11.92 -3.58
CA ILE A 295 19.86 10.95 -2.48
C ILE A 295 20.10 11.62 -1.12
N HIS A 296 20.81 12.74 -1.08
CA HIS A 296 21.06 13.47 0.16
C HIS A 296 19.76 14.13 0.67
N GLU A 297 18.96 14.72 -0.24
CA GLU A 297 17.63 15.23 0.11
C GLU A 297 16.70 14.12 0.59
N TYR A 298 16.82 12.92 0.01
CA TYR A 298 16.06 11.76 0.44
C TYR A 298 16.43 11.33 1.87
N VAL A 299 17.73 11.21 2.19
CA VAL A 299 18.21 10.89 3.56
C VAL A 299 17.75 11.93 4.57
N ASP A 300 17.85 13.22 4.23
CA ASP A 300 17.36 14.30 5.10
C ASP A 300 15.84 14.22 5.33
N THR A 301 15.09 13.81 4.31
CA THR A 301 13.66 13.58 4.42
C THR A 301 13.35 12.43 5.37
N ILE A 302 14.08 11.33 5.27
CA ILE A 302 13.93 10.18 6.18
C ILE A 302 14.25 10.59 7.62
N GLU A 303 15.33 11.32 7.87
CA GLU A 303 15.66 11.82 9.20
C GLU A 303 14.53 12.67 9.80
N LYS A 304 13.99 13.61 9.01
CA LYS A 304 12.86 14.45 9.44
C LYS A 304 11.60 13.64 9.75
N ARG A 305 11.35 12.58 8.99
CA ARG A 305 10.21 11.66 9.22
C ARG A 305 10.37 10.91 10.53
N TYR A 306 11.59 10.47 10.85
CA TYR A 306 11.91 9.69 12.03
C TYR A 306 11.94 10.52 13.33
N THR A 307 12.30 11.79 13.27
CA THR A 307 12.32 12.68 14.44
C THR A 307 10.95 13.20 14.85
N ARG A 308 9.89 12.94 14.07
CA ARG A 308 8.53 13.41 14.41
C ARG A 308 7.89 12.53 15.48
N SER A 309 7.49 13.14 16.59
CA SER A 309 6.84 12.50 17.75
C SER A 309 5.50 11.78 17.47
N THR A 310 5.00 11.84 16.24
CA THR A 310 3.82 11.09 15.79
C THR A 310 4.14 9.63 15.44
N ASN A 311 5.43 9.30 15.30
CA ASN A 311 5.91 7.97 14.97
C ASN A 311 6.32 7.22 16.23
N MET A 312 5.40 7.05 17.18
CA MET A 312 5.59 6.23 18.38
C MET A 312 5.56 4.73 18.02
N ASP A 313 6.34 4.31 17.03
CA ASP A 313 6.48 2.90 16.69
C ASP A 313 7.29 2.18 17.77
N ASP A 314 6.78 1.05 18.19
CA ASP A 314 7.41 0.16 19.15
C ASP A 314 8.65 -0.47 18.53
N LEU A 315 9.81 -0.28 19.17
CA LEU A 315 11.10 -0.78 18.69
C LEU A 315 11.14 -2.31 18.63
N GLU A 316 10.55 -3.01 19.62
CA GLU A 316 10.53 -4.47 19.62
C GLU A 316 9.77 -5.02 18.41
N ARG A 317 8.67 -4.35 18.03
CA ARG A 317 7.92 -4.71 16.82
C ARG A 317 8.75 -4.55 15.54
N ILE A 318 9.52 -3.45 15.44
CA ILE A 318 10.38 -3.19 14.28
C ILE A 318 11.52 -4.22 14.19
N CYS A 319 12.07 -4.63 15.33
CA CYS A 319 13.10 -5.67 15.38
C CYS A 319 12.62 -7.06 14.92
N MET A 320 11.31 -7.26 14.75
CA MET A 320 10.73 -8.53 14.26
C MET A 320 10.46 -8.52 12.75
N ASP A 321 10.64 -7.38 12.07
CA ASP A 321 10.40 -7.23 10.62
C ASP A 321 11.56 -7.77 9.76
#